data_798477f43e6b5df5b4e4791446c42e75
#
_entry.id   798477f43e6b5df5b4e4791446c42e75
#
_cell.length_a   1.000
_cell.length_b   1.000
_cell.length_c   1.000
_cell.angle_alpha   90.00
_cell.angle_beta   90.00
_cell.angle_gamma   90.00
#
_symmetry.space_group_name_H-M   'P 1'
#
loop_
_entity.id
_entity.type
_entity.pdbx_description
1 polymer ?
#
loop_
_entity_poly.entity_id
_entity_poly.type
_entity_poly.pdbx_seq_one_letter_code
_entity_poly.pdbx_strand_id
1 'polypeptide(L)'
;VNHLALNRLSNEEIKQEVLDSKLRLEEKLQKRIDHFAYPFGSSREVNEREFAIIKECGFKTSTTTRWGNIFKEHGDHKECLPRIHVSEKRDLYNVKFLSLSINGVIPCMVNRFKRIVTT
;
A
#
# COMPACT_ATOMS: atom_id res chain seq x y z
N VAL A 1 8.69 16.77 -3.11
CA VAL A 1 7.78 15.74 -2.60
C VAL A 1 8.31 15.24 -1.28
N ASN A 2 7.52 15.40 -0.25
CA ASN A 2 7.88 15.04 1.11
C ASN A 2 7.25 13.68 1.46
N HIS A 3 7.92 12.86 2.25
CA HIS A 3 7.39 11.56 2.70
C HIS A 3 6.51 11.78 3.96
N LEU A 4 5.37 12.49 3.78
CA LEU A 4 4.47 12.83 4.86
C LEU A 4 3.39 11.77 5.05
N ALA A 5 2.92 11.60 6.29
CA ALA A 5 1.75 10.79 6.58
C ALA A 5 0.50 11.53 6.06
N LEU A 6 -0.22 10.93 5.13
CA LEU A 6 -1.32 11.58 4.41
C LEU A 6 -2.46 12.00 5.33
N ASN A 7 -2.71 11.27 6.42
CA ASN A 7 -3.76 11.61 7.39
C ASN A 7 -3.55 12.95 8.12
N ARG A 8 -2.36 13.56 7.99
CA ARG A 8 -2.03 14.89 8.56
C ARG A 8 -2.29 16.03 7.59
N LEU A 9 -2.67 15.73 6.37
CA LEU A 9 -2.88 16.68 5.29
C LEU A 9 -4.39 16.87 5.02
N SER A 10 -4.77 18.02 4.51
CA SER A 10 -6.09 18.24 3.93
C SER A 10 -6.24 17.44 2.62
N ASN A 11 -7.47 17.32 2.13
CA ASN A 11 -7.72 16.60 0.87
C ASN A 11 -6.99 17.23 -0.32
N GLU A 12 -6.96 18.57 -0.34
CA GLU A 12 -6.30 19.35 -1.37
C GLU A 12 -4.79 19.17 -1.34
N GLU A 13 -4.20 19.19 -0.14
CA GLU A 13 -2.76 18.97 0.06
C GLU A 13 -2.36 17.56 -0.34
N ILE A 14 -3.18 16.52 -0.02
CA ILE A 14 -2.93 15.14 -0.46
C ILE A 14 -2.93 15.08 -1.99
N LYS A 15 -3.96 15.62 -2.65
CA LYS A 15 -4.05 15.63 -4.12
C LYS A 15 -2.84 16.30 -4.75
N GLN A 16 -2.47 17.49 -4.25
CA GLN A 16 -1.35 18.25 -4.76
C GLN A 16 -0.03 17.49 -4.63
N GLU A 17 0.29 16.99 -3.43
CA GLU A 17 1.54 16.26 -3.15
C GLU A 17 1.66 15.00 -4.01
N VAL A 18 0.56 14.28 -4.17
CA VAL A 18 0.50 13.03 -4.93
C VAL A 18 0.62 13.27 -6.43
N LEU A 19 -0.11 14.26 -6.96
CA LEU A 19 -0.08 14.60 -8.39
C LEU A 19 1.27 15.20 -8.78
N ASP A 20 1.85 16.08 -7.96
CA ASP A 20 3.19 16.64 -8.20
C ASP A 20 4.25 15.53 -8.23
N SER A 21 4.14 14.56 -7.31
CA SER A 21 5.01 13.40 -7.30
C SER A 21 4.90 12.58 -8.59
N LYS A 22 3.67 12.30 -9.01
CA LYS A 22 3.36 11.55 -10.23
C LYS A 22 3.92 12.25 -11.45
N LEU A 23 3.62 13.52 -11.63
CA LEU A 23 4.07 14.32 -12.77
C LEU A 23 5.60 14.38 -12.88
N ARG A 24 6.29 14.62 -11.76
CA ARG A 24 7.78 14.64 -11.74
C ARG A 24 8.40 13.30 -12.12
N LEU A 25 7.77 12.18 -11.70
CA LEU A 25 8.25 10.85 -12.07
C LEU A 25 7.96 10.55 -13.55
N GLU A 26 6.77 10.87 -14.04
CA GLU A 26 6.39 10.70 -15.43
C GLU A 26 7.29 11.50 -16.37
N GLU A 27 7.59 12.76 -16.01
CA GLU A 27 8.51 13.62 -16.76
C GLU A 27 9.93 13.02 -16.83
N LYS A 28 10.48 12.59 -15.68
CA LYS A 28 11.83 12.03 -15.64
C LYS A 28 11.97 10.67 -16.31
N LEU A 29 10.96 9.83 -16.17
CA LEU A 29 10.99 8.45 -16.68
C LEU A 29 10.43 8.32 -18.09
N GLN A 30 9.78 9.38 -18.62
CA GLN A 30 9.05 9.38 -19.89
C GLN A 30 8.09 8.19 -20.00
N LYS A 31 7.45 7.85 -18.87
CA LYS A 31 6.52 6.73 -18.73
C LYS A 31 5.39 7.10 -17.78
N ARG A 32 4.21 6.60 -18.06
CA ARG A 32 3.05 6.71 -17.18
C ARG A 32 3.29 5.96 -15.86
N ILE A 33 2.92 6.60 -14.76
CA ILE A 33 2.96 6.02 -13.42
C ILE A 33 1.55 5.58 -13.03
N ASP A 34 1.33 4.28 -12.99
CA ASP A 34 0.03 3.67 -12.72
C ASP A 34 -0.11 3.13 -11.28
N HIS A 35 0.97 3.10 -10.51
CA HIS A 35 1.01 2.47 -9.20
C HIS A 35 1.53 3.42 -8.13
N PHE A 36 0.93 3.35 -6.95
CA PHE A 36 1.27 4.19 -5.80
C PHE A 36 1.58 3.34 -4.56
N ALA A 37 2.45 3.81 -3.70
CA ALA A 37 2.68 3.23 -2.38
C ALA A 37 2.51 4.31 -1.31
N TYR A 38 1.65 4.06 -0.33
CA TYR A 38 1.38 5.03 0.74
C TYR A 38 2.61 5.22 1.61
N PRO A 39 3.03 6.48 1.88
CA PRO A 39 3.90 6.77 2.99
C PRO A 39 3.23 6.33 4.30
N PHE A 40 3.91 5.54 5.15
CA PHE A 40 3.35 5.07 6.42
C PHE A 40 1.95 4.40 6.29
N GLY A 41 1.76 3.55 5.32
CA GLY A 41 0.45 3.01 4.90
C GLY A 41 -0.20 1.99 5.86
N SER A 42 -0.07 2.13 7.18
CA SER A 42 -0.80 1.30 8.15
C SER A 42 -2.25 1.80 8.33
N SER A 43 -3.07 1.03 9.04
CA SER A 43 -4.46 1.42 9.33
C SER A 43 -4.59 2.66 10.23
N ARG A 44 -3.49 3.15 10.80
CA ARG A 44 -3.45 4.40 11.56
C ARG A 44 -3.25 5.64 10.69
N GLU A 45 -2.60 5.47 9.54
CA GLU A 45 -2.19 6.58 8.68
C GLU A 45 -3.01 6.68 7.40
N VAL A 46 -3.63 5.58 6.93
CA VAL A 46 -4.44 5.59 5.71
C VAL A 46 -5.72 4.78 5.89
N ASN A 47 -6.83 5.37 5.48
CA ASN A 47 -8.16 4.80 5.56
C ASN A 47 -8.97 5.16 4.30
N GLU A 48 -10.27 4.99 4.33
CA GLU A 48 -11.15 5.20 3.18
C GLU A 48 -11.00 6.57 2.52
N ARG A 49 -10.75 7.62 3.31
CA ARG A 49 -10.53 8.97 2.80
C ARG A 49 -9.33 9.02 1.86
N GLU A 50 -8.18 8.54 2.32
CA GLU A 50 -6.94 8.53 1.54
C GLU A 50 -7.08 7.61 0.32
N PHE A 51 -7.73 6.45 0.48
CA PHE A 51 -7.99 5.53 -0.63
C PHE A 51 -8.80 6.18 -1.74
N ALA A 52 -9.90 6.88 -1.39
CA ALA A 52 -10.71 7.60 -2.35
C ALA A 52 -9.92 8.67 -3.11
N ILE A 53 -9.13 9.48 -2.40
CA ILE A 53 -8.31 10.54 -3.01
C ILE A 53 -7.26 9.95 -3.97
N ILE A 54 -6.56 8.88 -3.58
CA ILE A 54 -5.55 8.26 -4.44
C ILE A 54 -6.18 7.64 -5.68
N LYS A 55 -7.36 7.05 -5.55
CA LYS A 55 -8.15 6.55 -6.68
C LYS A 55 -8.51 7.67 -7.66
N GLU A 56 -8.97 8.83 -7.14
CA GLU A 56 -9.25 10.02 -7.96
C GLU A 56 -8.01 10.58 -8.66
N CYS A 57 -6.80 10.40 -8.10
CA CYS A 57 -5.53 10.77 -8.75
C CYS A 57 -5.16 9.85 -9.93
N GLY A 58 -5.99 8.87 -10.26
CA GLY A 58 -5.88 8.05 -11.47
C GLY A 58 -4.79 6.97 -11.40
N PHE A 59 -4.47 6.46 -10.22
CA PHE A 59 -3.66 5.26 -10.08
C PHE A 59 -4.50 4.00 -10.28
N LYS A 60 -3.92 2.98 -10.93
CA LYS A 60 -4.56 1.68 -11.13
C LYS A 60 -4.55 0.84 -9.86
N THR A 61 -3.47 0.92 -9.09
CA THR A 61 -3.35 0.23 -7.80
C THR A 61 -2.58 1.08 -6.81
N SER A 62 -2.84 0.85 -5.52
CA SER A 62 -2.07 1.45 -4.43
C SER A 62 -1.78 0.42 -3.34
N THR A 63 -0.58 0.47 -2.80
CA THR A 63 -0.10 -0.53 -1.84
C THR A 63 0.10 0.09 -0.45
N THR A 64 -0.51 -0.54 0.54
CA THR A 64 -0.39 -0.18 1.95
C THR A 64 0.82 -0.88 2.61
N THR A 65 1.05 -0.62 3.90
CA THR A 65 2.00 -1.40 4.71
C THR A 65 1.31 -2.51 5.51
N ARG A 66 0.02 -2.73 5.30
CA ARG A 66 -0.75 -3.79 5.96
C ARG A 66 -0.22 -5.15 5.54
N TRP A 67 0.04 -5.98 6.53
CA TRP A 67 0.62 -7.30 6.26
C TRP A 67 -0.45 -8.30 5.86
N GLY A 68 -0.43 -8.74 4.63
CA GLY A 68 -1.42 -9.67 4.11
C GLY A 68 -1.12 -10.13 2.69
N ASN A 69 -1.88 -11.13 2.27
CA ASN A 69 -1.89 -11.63 0.91
C ASN A 69 -3.01 -10.94 0.11
N ILE A 70 -2.88 -10.97 -1.21
CA ILE A 70 -3.92 -10.50 -2.12
C ILE A 70 -4.96 -11.62 -2.28
N PHE A 71 -6.23 -11.28 -2.11
CA PHE A 71 -7.39 -12.15 -2.31
C PHE A 71 -8.23 -11.64 -3.47
N LYS A 72 -9.23 -12.44 -3.90
CA LYS A 72 -10.11 -12.09 -5.01
C LYS A 72 -10.87 -10.78 -4.76
N GLU A 73 -11.25 -10.54 -3.52
CA GLU A 73 -11.97 -9.35 -3.07
C GLU A 73 -11.18 -8.03 -3.33
N HIS A 74 -9.86 -8.10 -3.38
CA HIS A 74 -9.02 -6.94 -3.76
C HIS A 74 -9.18 -6.52 -5.22
N GLY A 75 -9.88 -7.30 -6.05
CA GLY A 75 -10.25 -6.89 -7.38
C GLY A 75 -11.06 -5.59 -7.41
N ASP A 76 -11.89 -5.37 -6.39
CA ASP A 76 -12.74 -4.21 -6.21
C ASP A 76 -12.09 -3.13 -5.31
N HIS A 77 -10.97 -3.48 -4.63
CA HIS A 77 -10.26 -2.64 -3.67
C HIS A 77 -8.76 -2.49 -4.00
N LYS A 78 -8.49 -2.13 -5.26
CA LYS A 78 -7.10 -1.98 -5.76
C LYS A 78 -6.35 -0.79 -5.16
N GLU A 79 -7.05 0.12 -4.52
CA GLU A 79 -6.52 1.29 -3.83
C GLU A 79 -5.90 0.99 -2.47
N CYS A 80 -6.05 -0.24 -1.95
CA CYS A 80 -5.57 -0.60 -0.59
C CYS A 80 -4.91 -1.98 -0.49
N LEU A 81 -4.14 -2.37 -1.52
CA LEU A 81 -3.48 -3.68 -1.56
C LEU A 81 -2.54 -3.88 -0.37
N PRO A 82 -2.60 -5.04 0.30
CA PRO A 82 -1.65 -5.39 1.35
C PRO A 82 -0.30 -5.79 0.75
N ARG A 83 0.72 -5.93 1.59
CA ARG A 83 2.01 -6.47 1.18
C ARG A 83 2.60 -7.39 2.22
N ILE A 84 3.47 -8.31 1.79
CA ILE A 84 4.33 -9.09 2.67
C ILE A 84 5.63 -8.32 2.84
N HIS A 85 5.95 -7.97 4.09
CA HIS A 85 7.21 -7.31 4.41
C HIS A 85 8.30 -8.35 4.57
N VAL A 86 9.32 -8.28 3.74
CA VAL A 86 10.52 -9.12 3.82
C VAL A 86 11.64 -8.32 4.47
N SER A 87 12.21 -8.83 5.57
CA SER A 87 13.33 -8.20 6.27
C SER A 87 14.56 -9.09 6.22
N GLU A 88 15.73 -8.48 6.02
CA GLU A 88 17.01 -9.18 5.95
C GLU A 88 17.28 -10.02 7.21
N LYS A 89 17.05 -9.44 8.39
CA LYS A 89 17.36 -10.10 9.67
C LYS A 89 16.47 -11.30 9.97
N ARG A 90 15.25 -11.36 9.44
CA ARG A 90 14.29 -12.39 9.81
C ARG A 90 14.01 -13.36 8.66
N ASP A 91 13.81 -12.84 7.48
CA ASP A 91 13.17 -13.58 6.41
C ASP A 91 14.17 -14.17 5.42
N LEU A 92 15.29 -13.48 5.12
CA LEU A 92 16.31 -13.99 4.20
C LEU A 92 17.10 -15.18 4.77
N TYR A 93 17.24 -15.24 6.10
CA TYR A 93 17.92 -16.36 6.77
C TYR A 93 16.96 -17.46 7.23
N ASN A 94 15.65 -17.28 7.07
CA ASN A 94 14.64 -18.24 7.46
C ASN A 94 13.64 -18.50 6.32
N VAL A 95 14.05 -19.35 5.40
CA VAL A 95 13.24 -19.74 4.21
C VAL A 95 11.88 -20.31 4.62
N LYS A 96 11.80 -21.02 5.74
CA LYS A 96 10.52 -21.56 6.25
C LYS A 96 9.57 -20.46 6.67
N PHE A 97 10.06 -19.44 7.38
CA PHE A 97 9.25 -18.29 7.77
C PHE A 97 8.77 -17.51 6.54
N LEU A 98 9.65 -17.28 5.56
CA LEU A 98 9.29 -16.62 4.30
C LEU A 98 8.23 -17.42 3.54
N SER A 99 8.40 -18.74 3.43
CA SER A 99 7.41 -19.61 2.79
C SER A 99 6.04 -19.56 3.49
N LEU A 100 6.00 -19.62 4.82
CA LEU A 100 4.76 -19.47 5.58
C LEU A 100 4.12 -18.10 5.42
N SER A 101 4.92 -17.05 5.27
CA SER A 101 4.42 -15.69 5.01
C SER A 101 3.80 -15.58 3.62
N ILE A 102 4.48 -16.07 2.59
CA ILE A 102 3.99 -16.07 1.20
C ILE A 102 2.72 -16.92 1.06
N ASN A 103 2.66 -18.07 1.72
CA ASN A 103 1.50 -18.95 1.71
C ASN A 103 0.33 -18.44 2.58
N GLY A 104 0.48 -17.29 3.21
CA GLY A 104 -0.58 -16.62 3.99
C GLY A 104 -0.74 -17.13 5.42
N VAL A 105 0.01 -18.11 5.87
CA VAL A 105 -0.12 -18.66 7.24
C VAL A 105 0.21 -17.61 8.28
N ILE A 106 1.38 -16.95 8.17
CA ILE A 106 1.79 -15.92 9.14
C ILE A 106 0.87 -14.69 9.09
N PRO A 107 0.56 -14.10 7.93
CA PRO A 107 -0.42 -13.01 7.86
C PRO A 107 -1.79 -13.37 8.43
N CYS A 108 -2.27 -14.58 8.20
CA CYS A 108 -3.53 -15.06 8.75
C CYS A 108 -3.50 -15.08 10.29
N MET A 109 -2.44 -15.60 10.90
CA MET A 109 -2.26 -15.61 12.36
C MET A 109 -2.15 -14.20 12.94
N VAL A 110 -1.33 -13.33 12.34
CA VAL A 110 -1.14 -11.94 12.78
C VAL A 110 -2.45 -11.16 12.70
N ASN A 111 -3.23 -11.37 11.67
CA ASN A 111 -4.52 -10.72 11.47
C ASN A 111 -5.69 -11.44 12.20
N ARG A 112 -5.37 -12.31 13.17
CA ARG A 112 -6.37 -13.04 13.96
C ARG A 112 -7.38 -13.80 13.10
N PHE A 113 -6.88 -14.50 12.09
CA PHE A 113 -7.67 -15.26 11.10
C PHE A 113 -8.62 -14.42 10.24
N LYS A 114 -8.47 -13.10 10.22
CA LYS A 114 -9.21 -12.20 9.33
C LYS A 114 -8.44 -11.94 8.04
N ARG A 115 -9.16 -11.87 6.93
CA ARG A 115 -8.62 -11.35 5.67
C ARG A 115 -8.59 -9.83 5.74
N ILE A 116 -7.44 -9.24 5.43
CA ILE A 116 -7.32 -7.78 5.32
C ILE A 116 -7.63 -7.41 3.88
N VAL A 117 -8.77 -6.77 3.67
CA VAL A 117 -9.19 -6.26 2.36
C VAL A 117 -9.17 -4.73 2.38
N THR A 118 -9.93 -4.10 3.26
CA THR A 118 -10.02 -2.63 3.33
C THR A 118 -9.52 -2.05 4.64
N THR A 119 -9.72 -2.72 5.77
CA THR A 119 -9.36 -2.22 7.11
C THR A 119 -8.68 -3.27 7.96
#